data_5b39f56d72617405b9c6534738e764dd
#
_entry.id   5b39f56d72617405b9c6534738e764dd
#
_cell.length_a   1.000
_cell.length_b   1.000
_cell.length_c   1.000
_cell.angle_alpha   90.00
_cell.angle_beta   90.00
_cell.angle_gamma   90.00
#
_symmetry.space_group_name_H-M   'P 1'
#
loop_
_entity.id
_entity.type
_entity.pdbx_description
1 polymer ?
#
loop_
_entity_poly.entity_id
_entity_poly.type
_entity_poly.pdbx_seq_one_letter_code
_entity_poly.pdbx_strand_id
1 'polypeptide(L)' 'MSDYTKGDHVEWNSEAGMVRGVIREIHTEDVEFKGRMRRCSTDEPQYEIESDKTGHLAMHKGSALRKID' A
#
# COMPACT_ATOMS: atom_id res chain seq x y z
N MET A 1 -11.82 -3.96 -9.02
CA MET A 1 -11.94 -2.57 -8.54
C MET A 1 -11.16 -2.40 -7.26
N SER A 2 -10.38 -1.34 -7.14
CA SER A 2 -9.62 -1.13 -5.94
C SER A 2 -10.50 -0.48 -4.87
N ASP A 3 -10.27 -0.86 -3.62
CA ASP A 3 -11.02 -0.33 -2.48
C ASP A 3 -10.48 1.02 -2.01
N TYR A 4 -9.34 1.42 -2.53
CA TYR A 4 -8.66 2.65 -2.13
C TYR A 4 -8.26 3.45 -3.35
N THR A 5 -8.01 4.73 -3.14
CA THR A 5 -7.57 5.64 -4.20
C THR A 5 -6.28 6.34 -3.79
N LYS A 6 -5.59 6.90 -4.77
CA LYS A 6 -4.41 7.72 -4.49
C LYS A 6 -4.81 8.88 -3.58
N GLY A 7 -3.98 9.14 -2.59
CA GLY A 7 -4.23 10.17 -1.61
C GLY A 7 -4.96 9.71 -0.38
N ASP A 8 -5.51 8.49 -0.39
CA ASP A 8 -6.17 7.95 0.79
C ASP A 8 -5.16 7.75 1.90
N HIS A 9 -5.57 8.06 3.11
CA HIS A 9 -4.76 7.84 4.30
C HIS A 9 -5.14 6.51 4.91
N VAL A 10 -4.17 5.65 5.10
CA VAL A 10 -4.39 4.27 5.54
C VAL A 10 -3.43 3.91 6.67
N GLU A 11 -3.75 2.84 7.35
CA GLU A 11 -2.84 2.28 8.36
C GLU A 11 -2.75 0.78 8.16
N TRP A 12 -1.64 0.22 8.64
CA TRP A 12 -1.41 -1.22 8.60
C TRP A 12 -0.55 -1.62 9.79
N ASN A 13 -0.62 -2.89 10.14
CA ASN A 13 0.16 -3.43 11.24
C ASN A 13 1.48 -3.96 10.72
N SER A 14 2.57 -3.51 11.31
CA SER A 14 3.92 -3.96 10.97
C SER A 14 4.56 -4.59 12.20
N GLU A 15 5.76 -5.12 12.02
CA GLU A 15 6.52 -5.68 13.14
C GLU A 15 6.79 -4.63 14.23
N ALA A 16 6.87 -3.38 13.82
CA ALA A 16 7.12 -2.27 14.74
C ALA A 16 5.84 -1.64 15.29
N GLY A 17 4.67 -2.24 15.00
CA GLY A 17 3.37 -1.71 15.42
C GLY A 17 2.62 -1.09 14.27
N MET A 18 1.62 -0.27 14.59
CA MET A 18 0.80 0.37 13.56
C MET A 18 1.57 1.47 12.84
N VAL A 19 1.49 1.44 11.52
CA VAL A 19 2.11 2.45 10.66
C VAL A 19 1.01 3.10 9.84
N ARG A 20 1.11 4.41 9.63
CA ARG A 20 0.17 5.18 8.82
C ARG A 20 0.88 5.80 7.63
N GLY A 21 0.17 5.93 6.54
CA GLY A 21 0.72 6.54 5.35
C GLY A 21 -0.33 6.88 4.34
N VAL A 22 0.13 7.48 3.24
CA VAL A 22 -0.73 7.94 2.15
C VAL A 22 -0.46 7.08 0.92
N ILE A 23 -1.53 6.65 0.26
CA ILE A 23 -1.42 5.87 -0.96
C ILE A 23 -0.89 6.76 -2.08
N ARG A 24 0.23 6.34 -2.68
CA ARG A 24 0.87 7.08 -3.76
C ARG A 24 0.59 6.45 -5.11
N GLU A 25 0.55 5.12 -5.19
CA GLU A 25 0.30 4.41 -6.43
C GLU A 25 -0.54 3.17 -6.16
N ILE A 26 -1.30 2.78 -7.18
CA ILE A 26 -2.10 1.56 -7.13
C ILE A 26 -1.63 0.70 -8.30
N HIS A 27 -1.19 -0.52 -7.98
CA HIS A 27 -0.65 -1.44 -8.99
C HIS A 27 -1.64 -2.56 -9.23
N THR A 28 -2.05 -2.70 -10.47
CA THR A 28 -2.98 -3.75 -10.90
C THR A 28 -2.32 -4.76 -11.83
N GLU A 29 -1.02 -4.59 -12.07
CA GLU A 29 -0.21 -5.50 -12.87
C GLU A 29 1.05 -5.81 -12.07
N ASP A 30 1.70 -6.92 -12.42
CA ASP A 30 2.94 -7.29 -11.74
C ASP A 30 3.95 -6.15 -11.84
N VAL A 31 4.61 -5.88 -10.74
CA VAL A 31 5.56 -4.76 -10.68
C VAL A 31 6.73 -5.14 -9.77
N GLU A 32 7.91 -4.66 -10.14
CA GLU A 32 9.09 -4.83 -9.29
C GLU A 32 9.12 -3.72 -8.24
N PHE A 33 9.28 -4.11 -6.98
CA PHE A 33 9.34 -3.16 -5.87
C PHE A 33 10.47 -3.58 -4.93
N LYS A 34 11.45 -2.70 -4.77
CA LYS A 34 12.62 -2.93 -3.91
C LYS A 34 13.32 -4.25 -4.21
N GLY A 35 13.50 -4.53 -5.51
CA GLY A 35 14.21 -5.71 -5.96
C GLY A 35 13.39 -6.99 -5.94
N ARG A 36 12.11 -6.93 -5.62
CA ARG A 36 11.23 -8.10 -5.59
C ARG A 36 10.05 -7.90 -6.52
N MET A 37 9.69 -8.97 -7.22
CA MET A 37 8.50 -8.95 -8.05
C MET A 37 7.26 -9.08 -7.17
N ARG A 38 6.36 -8.12 -7.30
CA ARG A 38 5.06 -8.14 -6.61
C ARG A 38 3.99 -8.50 -7.64
N ARG A 39 3.22 -9.51 -7.33
CA ARG A 39 2.12 -9.92 -8.21
C ARG A 39 0.87 -9.16 -7.85
N CYS A 40 0.34 -8.45 -8.84
CA CYS A 40 -0.84 -7.62 -8.67
C CYS A 40 -1.82 -7.91 -9.79
N SER A 41 -3.09 -7.70 -9.54
CA SER A 41 -4.12 -7.84 -10.56
C SER A 41 -5.23 -6.83 -10.25
N THR A 42 -6.20 -6.72 -11.17
CA THR A 42 -7.34 -5.84 -10.93
C THR A 42 -8.20 -6.35 -9.79
N ASP A 43 -8.23 -7.67 -9.57
CA ASP A 43 -8.97 -8.27 -8.46
C ASP A 43 -8.23 -8.16 -7.14
N GLU A 44 -6.90 -8.19 -7.19
CA GLU A 44 -6.04 -8.08 -6.01
C GLU A 44 -4.95 -7.05 -6.24
N PRO A 45 -5.30 -5.78 -6.26
CA PRO A 45 -4.29 -4.74 -6.43
C PRO A 45 -3.41 -4.62 -5.19
N GLN A 46 -2.20 -4.13 -5.40
CA GLN A 46 -1.34 -3.75 -4.29
C GLN A 46 -1.15 -2.25 -4.30
N TYR A 47 -1.00 -1.69 -3.12
CA TYR A 47 -0.93 -0.24 -2.92
C TYR A 47 0.45 0.14 -2.46
N GLU A 48 1.02 1.12 -3.12
CA GLU A 48 2.31 1.69 -2.74
C GLU A 48 2.02 2.88 -1.84
N ILE A 49 2.54 2.84 -0.61
CA ILE A 49 2.17 3.77 0.44
C ILE A 49 3.42 4.45 0.98
N GLU A 50 3.34 5.75 1.14
CA GLU A 50 4.42 6.52 1.75
C GLU A 50 4.11 6.71 3.23
N SER A 51 5.01 6.23 4.09
CA SER A 51 4.84 6.35 5.53
C SER A 51 4.86 7.81 5.97
N ASP A 52 3.90 8.22 6.78
CA ASP A 52 3.83 9.59 7.30
C ASP A 52 5.05 9.97 8.12
N LYS A 53 5.56 9.01 8.87
CA LYS A 53 6.62 9.28 9.84
C LYS A 53 8.01 9.32 9.22
N THR A 54 8.28 8.42 8.29
CA THR A 54 9.63 8.26 7.74
C THR A 54 9.74 8.63 6.26
N GLY A 55 8.60 8.67 5.55
CA GLY A 55 8.61 8.88 4.12
C GLY A 55 9.02 7.66 3.32
N HIS A 56 9.29 6.54 3.98
CA HIS A 56 9.64 5.31 3.27
C HIS A 56 8.42 4.73 2.57
N LEU A 57 8.66 4.08 1.45
CA LEU A 57 7.60 3.43 0.69
C LEU A 57 7.42 2.00 1.15
N ALA A 58 6.17 1.57 1.21
CA ALA A 58 5.80 0.19 1.50
C ALA A 58 4.77 -0.25 0.49
N MET A 59 4.64 -1.56 0.28
CA MET A 59 3.65 -2.09 -0.63
C MET A 59 2.85 -3.18 0.08
N HIS A 60 1.53 -3.04 0.06
CA HIS A 60 0.63 -3.97 0.72
C HIS A 60 -0.62 -4.21 -0.10
N LYS A 61 -1.21 -5.39 0.06
CA LYS A 61 -2.53 -5.68 -0.49
C LYS A 61 -3.59 -4.92 0.30
N GLY A 62 -4.72 -4.67 -0.32
CA GLY A 62 -5.81 -3.95 0.34
C GLY A 62 -6.28 -4.60 1.62
N SER A 63 -6.24 -5.94 1.68
CA SER A 63 -6.67 -6.67 2.87
C SER A 63 -5.80 -6.39 4.10
N ALA A 64 -4.57 -5.90 3.88
CA ALA A 64 -3.66 -5.56 4.98
C ALA A 64 -3.84 -4.12 5.46
N LEU A 65 -4.65 -3.33 4.76
CA LEU A 65 -4.80 -1.90 5.03
C LEU A 65 -6.14 -1.60 5.66
N ARG A 66 -6.19 -0.48 6.37
CA ARG A 66 -7.43 0.08 6.88
C ARG A 66 -7.41 1.58 6.60
N LYS A 67 -8.50 2.08 6.03
CA LYS A 67 -8.62 3.51 5.74
C LYS A 67 -8.84 4.29 7.02
N ILE A 68 -8.12 5.40 7.15
CA ILE A 68 -8.30 6.34 8.25
C ILE A 68 -8.57 7.71 7.65
N ASP A 69 -9.35 8.50 8.32
CA ASP A 69 -9.67 9.86 7.86
C ASP A 69 -8.84 10.89 8.58
#